data_aa5f1259617baedba767db2c958b7007
#
_entry.id   aa5f1259617baedba767db2c958b7007
#
_cell.length_a   1.000
_cell.length_b   1.000
_cell.length_c   1.000
_cell.angle_alpha   90.00
_cell.angle_beta   90.00
_cell.angle_gamma   90.00
#
_symmetry.space_group_name_H-M   'P 1'
#
loop_
_entity.id
_entity.type
_entity.pdbx_description
1 polymer ?
#
loop_
_entity_poly.entity_id
_entity_poly.type
_entity_poly.pdbx_seq_one_letter_code
_entity_poly.pdbx_strand_id
1 'polypeptide(L)'
;MHRGKIKALKGKDSTADVLWANLCMNSPLMCFWKDKNRRFVGASQSFLRYYGLSAVDELIGKTDEDMHWHIENGPFHDDEVEALTQGKSIIGARGTCIVGGKLHHILANKMPVYEDGKIVGLLGFFVDLEQQLADEKIIQRGDWKIR
;
A
#
# COMPACT_ATOMS: atom_id res chain seq x y z
N MET A 1 5.86 -5.79 22.18
CA MET A 1 5.97 -4.66 21.26
C MET A 1 5.57 -3.36 21.97
N HIS A 2 6.42 -2.40 21.94
CA HIS A 2 6.13 -1.12 22.54
C HIS A 2 5.23 -0.29 21.61
N ARG A 3 4.01 -0.06 22.06
CA ARG A 3 3.16 0.94 21.39
C ARG A 3 3.58 2.31 21.91
N GLY A 4 3.93 3.23 21.00
CA GLY A 4 4.14 4.61 21.37
C GLY A 4 2.92 5.17 22.09
N LYS A 5 3.13 6.13 22.97
CA LYS A 5 2.03 6.80 23.67
C LYS A 5 1.30 7.69 22.68
N ILE A 6 0.10 7.28 22.26
CA ILE A 6 -0.80 8.08 21.43
C ILE A 6 -1.91 8.58 22.34
N LYS A 7 -2.17 9.87 22.30
CA LYS A 7 -3.29 10.45 23.06
C LYS A 7 -4.61 9.84 22.59
N ALA A 8 -5.39 9.30 23.51
CA ALA A 8 -6.67 8.67 23.19
C ALA A 8 -7.64 9.68 22.55
N LEU A 9 -8.30 9.23 21.50
CA LEU A 9 -9.40 9.94 20.87
C LEU A 9 -10.71 9.52 21.51
N LYS A 10 -11.70 10.43 21.55
CA LYS A 10 -13.04 10.11 22.04
C LYS A 10 -13.74 9.18 21.04
N GLY A 11 -14.42 8.14 21.52
CA GLY A 11 -15.17 7.22 20.70
C GLY A 11 -15.16 5.80 21.23
N LYS A 12 -15.85 4.90 20.51
CA LYS A 12 -15.94 3.48 20.87
C LYS A 12 -14.73 2.67 20.44
N ASP A 13 -14.09 3.09 19.33
CA ASP A 13 -12.91 2.41 18.79
C ASP A 13 -11.65 2.86 19.51
N SER A 14 -10.61 2.00 19.47
CA SER A 14 -9.31 2.40 19.97
C SER A 14 -8.74 3.56 19.15
N THR A 15 -7.82 4.33 19.76
CA THR A 15 -7.13 5.41 19.05
C THR A 15 -6.44 4.90 17.77
N ALA A 16 -5.81 3.73 17.84
CA ALA A 16 -5.14 3.14 16.68
C ALA A 16 -6.13 2.83 15.56
N ASP A 17 -7.30 2.29 15.89
CA ASP A 17 -8.34 1.96 14.89
C ASP A 17 -8.85 3.23 14.20
N VAL A 18 -9.08 4.29 14.97
CA VAL A 18 -9.55 5.57 14.42
C VAL A 18 -8.49 6.18 13.48
N LEU A 19 -7.23 6.20 13.90
CA LEU A 19 -6.15 6.74 13.07
C LEU A 19 -5.96 5.94 11.79
N TRP A 20 -6.01 4.61 11.88
CA TRP A 20 -5.89 3.73 10.73
C TRP A 20 -7.05 3.94 9.74
N ALA A 21 -8.28 4.00 10.24
CA ALA A 21 -9.45 4.24 9.40
C ALA A 21 -9.33 5.57 8.65
N ASN A 22 -8.88 6.64 9.32
CA ASN A 22 -8.70 7.95 8.69
C ASN A 22 -7.56 7.95 7.68
N LEU A 23 -6.46 7.26 7.97
CA LEU A 23 -5.36 7.09 7.02
C LEU A 23 -5.86 6.40 5.74
N CYS A 24 -6.65 5.34 5.88
CA CYS A 24 -7.20 4.61 4.74
C CYS A 24 -8.22 5.41 3.94
N MET A 25 -9.05 6.23 4.59
CA MET A 25 -10.15 6.95 3.95
C MET A 25 -9.76 8.31 3.39
N ASN A 26 -8.83 9.02 4.04
CA ASN A 26 -8.60 10.44 3.79
C ASN A 26 -7.20 10.77 3.29
N SER A 27 -6.26 9.83 3.34
CA SER A 27 -4.88 10.05 2.94
C SER A 27 -4.66 9.76 1.46
N PRO A 28 -3.72 10.45 0.78
CA PRO A 28 -3.31 10.08 -0.57
C PRO A 28 -2.45 8.82 -0.63
N LEU A 29 -2.13 8.23 0.52
CA LEU A 29 -1.28 7.04 0.59
C LEU A 29 -1.97 5.83 -0.04
N MET A 30 -1.31 5.24 -1.02
CA MET A 30 -1.76 4.01 -1.67
C MET A 30 -1.19 2.82 -0.91
N CYS A 31 -1.94 2.32 0.06
CA CYS A 31 -1.52 1.18 0.87
C CYS A 31 -2.53 0.03 0.79
N PHE A 32 -2.01 -1.15 1.04
CA PHE A 32 -2.76 -2.40 1.03
C PHE A 32 -2.21 -3.35 2.09
N TRP A 33 -3.02 -4.31 2.48
CA TRP A 33 -2.53 -5.40 3.33
C TRP A 33 -3.08 -6.74 2.87
N LYS A 34 -2.27 -7.76 3.06
CA LYS A 34 -2.53 -9.13 2.62
C LYS A 34 -2.35 -10.10 3.78
N ASP A 35 -3.00 -11.24 3.66
CA ASP A 35 -2.78 -12.36 4.57
C ASP A 35 -1.49 -13.12 4.22
N LYS A 36 -1.23 -14.21 4.94
CA LYS A 36 -0.05 -15.07 4.73
C LYS A 36 -0.02 -15.73 3.35
N ASN A 37 -1.15 -15.84 2.69
CA ASN A 37 -1.29 -16.46 1.37
C ASN A 37 -1.24 -15.42 0.24
N ARG A 38 -0.79 -14.20 0.55
CA ARG A 38 -0.68 -13.10 -0.39
C ARG A 38 -2.02 -12.65 -0.97
N ARG A 39 -3.11 -12.93 -0.25
CA ARG A 39 -4.45 -12.50 -0.66
C ARG A 39 -4.78 -11.18 0.01
N PHE A 40 -5.34 -10.27 -0.75
CA PHE A 40 -5.72 -8.95 -0.24
C PHE A 40 -6.78 -9.09 0.85
N VAL A 41 -6.55 -8.39 1.95
CA VAL A 41 -7.48 -8.26 3.08
C VAL A 41 -8.06 -6.84 3.11
N GLY A 42 -7.34 -5.88 2.57
CA GLY A 42 -7.81 -4.50 2.50
C GLY A 42 -6.87 -3.59 1.75
N ALA A 43 -7.34 -2.38 1.53
CA ALA A 43 -6.57 -1.33 0.86
C ALA A 43 -7.14 0.05 1.19
N SER A 44 -6.32 1.08 1.03
CA SER A 44 -6.78 2.47 1.17
C SER A 44 -7.66 2.89 -0.01
N GLN A 45 -8.45 3.93 0.19
CA GLN A 45 -9.29 4.50 -0.88
C GLN A 45 -8.45 5.00 -2.05
N SER A 46 -7.29 5.57 -1.78
CA SER A 46 -6.36 6.02 -2.83
C SER A 46 -5.86 4.86 -3.70
N PHE A 47 -5.59 3.70 -3.08
CA PHE A 47 -5.25 2.47 -3.81
C PHE A 47 -6.37 2.05 -4.75
N LEU A 48 -7.61 2.00 -4.22
CA LEU A 48 -8.78 1.61 -5.01
C LEU A 48 -8.99 2.56 -6.19
N ARG A 49 -8.94 3.87 -5.95
CA ARG A 49 -9.08 4.87 -7.01
C ARG A 49 -7.98 4.74 -8.07
N TYR A 50 -6.75 4.50 -7.65
CA TYR A 50 -5.63 4.36 -8.58
C TYR A 50 -5.87 3.24 -9.60
N TYR A 51 -6.38 2.11 -9.15
CA TYR A 51 -6.66 0.97 -10.01
C TYR A 51 -8.09 0.97 -10.59
N GLY A 52 -8.87 2.01 -10.35
CA GLY A 52 -10.24 2.12 -10.88
C GLY A 52 -11.22 1.15 -10.25
N LEU A 53 -10.99 0.73 -9.01
CA LEU A 53 -11.88 -0.16 -8.29
C LEU A 53 -12.96 0.62 -7.56
N SER A 54 -14.21 0.17 -7.66
CA SER A 54 -15.35 0.84 -7.04
C SER A 54 -15.49 0.54 -5.55
N ALA A 55 -15.06 -0.65 -5.11
CA ALA A 55 -15.16 -1.09 -3.74
C ALA A 55 -14.05 -2.08 -3.39
N VAL A 56 -13.70 -2.14 -2.11
CA VAL A 56 -12.69 -3.07 -1.61
C VAL A 56 -13.09 -4.52 -1.83
N ASP A 57 -14.38 -4.81 -1.93
CA ASP A 57 -14.91 -6.15 -2.18
C ASP A 57 -14.38 -6.76 -3.49
N GLU A 58 -14.05 -5.94 -4.47
CA GLU A 58 -13.47 -6.38 -5.74
C GLU A 58 -12.04 -6.92 -5.57
N LEU A 59 -11.41 -6.63 -4.43
CA LEU A 59 -10.03 -6.95 -4.13
C LEU A 59 -9.89 -8.09 -3.12
N ILE A 60 -10.75 -8.14 -2.13
CA ILE A 60 -10.65 -9.07 -1.00
C ILE A 60 -10.55 -10.53 -1.48
N GLY A 61 -9.56 -11.24 -0.94
CA GLY A 61 -9.31 -12.66 -1.22
C GLY A 61 -8.58 -12.92 -2.52
N LYS A 62 -8.26 -11.88 -3.30
CA LYS A 62 -7.55 -12.01 -4.57
C LYS A 62 -6.05 -11.76 -4.39
N THR A 63 -5.27 -12.34 -5.30
CA THR A 63 -3.83 -12.08 -5.39
C THR A 63 -3.57 -11.04 -6.48
N ASP A 64 -2.33 -10.53 -6.57
CA ASP A 64 -1.93 -9.66 -7.68
C ASP A 64 -2.13 -10.33 -9.03
N GLU A 65 -1.84 -11.62 -9.10
CA GLU A 65 -1.97 -12.42 -10.33
C GLU A 65 -3.43 -12.47 -10.80
N ASP A 66 -4.37 -12.58 -9.86
CA ASP A 66 -5.80 -12.56 -10.16
C ASP A 66 -6.27 -11.22 -10.74
N MET A 67 -5.60 -10.14 -10.38
CA MET A 67 -5.96 -8.78 -10.80
C MET A 67 -5.38 -8.38 -12.16
N HIS A 68 -4.40 -9.10 -12.66
CA HIS A 68 -3.77 -8.89 -13.98
C HIS A 68 -3.19 -7.47 -14.18
N TRP A 69 -2.70 -6.85 -13.14
CA TRP A 69 -2.15 -5.50 -13.21
C TRP A 69 -0.63 -5.41 -13.23
N HIS A 70 0.06 -6.56 -13.24
CA HIS A 70 1.50 -6.61 -13.44
C HIS A 70 1.83 -7.39 -14.71
N ILE A 71 2.79 -6.90 -15.51
CA ILE A 71 3.33 -7.64 -16.63
C ILE A 71 4.20 -8.78 -16.13
N GLU A 72 5.04 -8.49 -15.15
CA GLU A 72 5.91 -9.47 -14.49
C GLU A 72 5.50 -9.61 -13.02
N ASN A 73 4.83 -10.72 -12.70
CA ASN A 73 4.43 -11.02 -11.33
C ASN A 73 5.59 -11.55 -10.47
N GLY A 74 6.58 -12.18 -11.09
CA GLY A 74 7.66 -12.87 -10.39
C GLY A 74 8.39 -12.03 -9.33
N PRO A 75 8.92 -10.85 -9.65
CA PRO A 75 9.62 -10.01 -8.67
C PRO A 75 8.73 -9.60 -7.50
N PHE A 76 7.48 -9.24 -7.75
CA PHE A 76 6.54 -8.89 -6.70
C PHE A 76 6.20 -10.08 -5.80
N HIS A 77 5.98 -11.24 -6.42
CA HIS A 77 5.74 -12.49 -5.72
C HIS A 77 6.92 -12.83 -4.80
N ASP A 78 8.12 -12.81 -5.34
CA ASP A 78 9.34 -13.19 -4.60
C ASP A 78 9.60 -12.25 -3.40
N ASP A 79 9.40 -10.94 -3.59
CA ASP A 79 9.52 -9.96 -2.52
C ASP A 79 8.52 -10.24 -1.39
N GLU A 80 7.28 -10.54 -1.74
CA GLU A 80 6.23 -10.83 -0.75
C GLU A 80 6.50 -12.13 0.00
N VAL A 81 6.93 -13.16 -0.70
CA VAL A 81 7.30 -14.44 -0.07
C VAL A 81 8.47 -14.24 0.88
N GLU A 82 9.46 -13.46 0.51
CA GLU A 82 10.62 -13.16 1.37
C GLU A 82 10.19 -12.40 2.63
N ALA A 83 9.32 -11.41 2.51
CA ALA A 83 8.79 -10.69 3.65
C ALA A 83 7.99 -11.61 4.59
N LEU A 84 7.13 -12.46 4.03
CA LEU A 84 6.26 -13.35 4.79
C LEU A 84 7.01 -14.51 5.46
N THR A 85 8.06 -15.03 4.83
CA THR A 85 8.78 -16.21 5.32
C THR A 85 10.02 -15.86 6.14
N GLN A 86 10.71 -14.78 5.79
CA GLN A 86 11.98 -14.39 6.41
C GLN A 86 11.88 -13.13 7.27
N GLY A 87 10.72 -12.48 7.28
CA GLY A 87 10.53 -11.24 8.05
C GLY A 87 11.31 -10.06 7.51
N LYS A 88 11.67 -10.08 6.25
CA LYS A 88 12.45 -9.01 5.61
C LYS A 88 11.54 -7.93 5.06
N SER A 89 11.81 -6.68 5.40
CA SER A 89 11.16 -5.53 4.77
C SER A 89 11.82 -5.23 3.43
N ILE A 90 11.01 -5.07 2.40
CA ILE A 90 11.46 -4.72 1.06
C ILE A 90 11.17 -3.23 0.87
N ILE A 91 12.22 -2.43 0.77
CA ILE A 91 12.10 -0.97 0.69
C ILE A 91 12.64 -0.48 -0.65
N GLY A 92 11.84 0.31 -1.34
CA GLY A 92 12.26 0.95 -2.58
C GLY A 92 12.39 0.00 -3.77
N ALA A 93 11.55 -1.03 -3.84
CA ALA A 93 11.55 -1.95 -4.98
C ALA A 93 10.86 -1.31 -6.18
N ARG A 94 11.57 -1.24 -7.29
CA ARG A 94 11.02 -0.73 -8.56
C ARG A 94 10.24 -1.81 -9.26
N GLY A 95 9.13 -1.41 -9.89
CA GLY A 95 8.32 -2.31 -10.67
C GLY A 95 7.40 -1.55 -11.61
N THR A 96 6.57 -2.30 -12.32
CA THR A 96 5.59 -1.74 -13.25
C THR A 96 4.20 -2.27 -12.93
N CYS A 97 3.19 -1.48 -13.23
CA CYS A 97 1.80 -1.92 -13.18
C CYS A 97 1.02 -1.33 -14.36
N ILE A 98 -0.15 -1.90 -14.60
CA ILE A 98 -1.05 -1.47 -15.68
C ILE A 98 -2.23 -0.77 -15.06
N VAL A 99 -2.46 0.48 -15.45
CA VAL A 99 -3.58 1.29 -14.99
C VAL A 99 -4.27 1.93 -16.19
N GLY A 100 -5.56 1.64 -16.35
CA GLY A 100 -6.31 2.17 -17.49
C GLY A 100 -5.70 1.78 -18.84
N GLY A 101 -5.15 0.58 -18.95
CA GLY A 101 -4.49 0.09 -20.15
C GLY A 101 -3.09 0.66 -20.41
N LYS A 102 -2.55 1.47 -19.49
CA LYS A 102 -1.23 2.10 -19.62
C LYS A 102 -0.24 1.53 -18.62
N LEU A 103 1.01 1.42 -19.03
CA LEU A 103 2.10 1.01 -18.17
C LEU A 103 2.54 2.18 -17.31
N HIS A 104 2.63 1.93 -16.00
CA HIS A 104 3.13 2.87 -15.01
C HIS A 104 4.32 2.27 -14.29
N HIS A 105 5.29 3.12 -13.93
CA HIS A 105 6.43 2.72 -13.11
C HIS A 105 6.13 3.10 -11.66
N ILE A 106 6.33 2.16 -10.76
CA ILE A 106 6.06 2.33 -9.33
C ILE A 106 7.28 2.03 -8.50
N LEU A 107 7.32 2.60 -7.30
CA LEU A 107 8.25 2.28 -6.25
C LEU A 107 7.44 1.69 -5.10
N ALA A 108 7.69 0.43 -4.78
CA ALA A 108 6.90 -0.31 -3.79
C ALA A 108 7.71 -0.60 -2.53
N ASN A 109 7.01 -0.58 -1.40
CA ASN A 109 7.56 -0.92 -0.10
C ASN A 109 6.64 -1.96 0.53
N LYS A 110 7.22 -3.00 1.11
CA LYS A 110 6.47 -4.11 1.70
C LYS A 110 7.11 -4.54 3.00
N MET A 111 6.28 -4.78 4.00
CA MET A 111 6.73 -5.10 5.36
C MET A 111 5.91 -6.26 5.92
N PRO A 112 6.55 -7.17 6.67
CA PRO A 112 5.79 -8.17 7.39
C PRO A 112 4.99 -7.52 8.53
N VAL A 113 3.80 -8.04 8.79
CA VAL A 113 2.97 -7.66 9.92
C VAL A 113 3.08 -8.74 10.98
N TYR A 114 3.41 -8.32 12.21
CA TYR A 114 3.58 -9.24 13.34
C TYR A 114 2.42 -9.13 14.32
N GLU A 115 1.99 -10.29 14.82
CA GLU A 115 1.07 -10.40 15.95
C GLU A 115 1.62 -11.46 16.89
N ASP A 116 1.83 -11.09 18.15
CA ASP A 116 2.42 -11.97 19.17
C ASP A 116 3.74 -12.65 18.71
N GLY A 117 4.59 -11.86 18.04
CA GLY A 117 5.89 -12.31 17.55
C GLY A 117 5.86 -13.19 16.31
N LYS A 118 4.68 -13.40 15.72
CA LYS A 118 4.53 -14.21 14.50
C LYS A 118 4.11 -13.34 13.34
N ILE A 119 4.59 -13.67 12.16
CA ILE A 119 4.17 -13.00 10.92
C ILE A 119 2.76 -13.48 10.56
N VAL A 120 1.81 -12.55 10.51
CA VAL A 120 0.40 -12.84 10.20
C VAL A 120 -0.04 -12.27 8.86
N GLY A 121 0.78 -11.46 8.21
CA GLY A 121 0.45 -10.86 6.94
C GLY A 121 1.50 -9.88 6.47
N LEU A 122 1.10 -9.09 5.50
CA LEU A 122 1.95 -8.16 4.77
C LEU A 122 1.25 -6.82 4.66
N LEU A 123 1.99 -5.74 4.93
CA LEU A 123 1.56 -4.37 4.67
C LEU A 123 2.45 -3.79 3.59
N GLY A 124 1.85 -3.15 2.60
CA GLY A 124 2.61 -2.50 1.55
C GLY A 124 2.05 -1.13 1.19
N PHE A 125 2.89 -0.30 0.61
CA PHE A 125 2.47 0.96 0.00
C PHE A 125 3.39 1.27 -1.18
N PHE A 126 2.88 2.03 -2.12
CA PHE A 126 3.66 2.37 -3.31
C PHE A 126 3.36 3.79 -3.78
N VAL A 127 4.24 4.29 -4.61
CA VAL A 127 4.05 5.56 -5.32
C VAL A 127 4.22 5.35 -6.81
N ASP A 128 3.49 6.13 -7.60
CA ASP A 128 3.65 6.21 -9.05
C ASP A 128 4.79 7.18 -9.33
N LEU A 129 5.86 6.69 -9.98
CA LEU A 129 7.06 7.48 -10.20
C LEU A 129 6.85 8.61 -11.21
N GLU A 130 6.01 8.42 -12.21
CA GLU A 130 5.70 9.48 -13.17
C GLU A 130 4.94 10.62 -12.50
N GLN A 131 4.01 10.31 -11.62
CA GLN A 131 3.28 11.31 -10.84
C GLN A 131 4.21 12.08 -9.91
N GLN A 132 5.11 11.39 -9.25
CA GLN A 132 6.08 12.00 -8.35
C GLN A 132 7.00 12.97 -9.11
N LEU A 133 7.50 12.58 -10.28
CA LEU A 133 8.33 13.44 -11.13
C LEU A 133 7.56 14.66 -11.62
N ALA A 134 6.29 14.52 -11.95
CA ALA A 134 5.44 15.64 -12.35
C ALA A 134 5.29 16.64 -11.18
N ASP A 135 5.08 16.16 -9.97
CA ASP A 135 4.98 16.99 -8.77
C ASP A 135 6.31 17.73 -8.49
N GLU A 136 7.44 17.06 -8.62
CA GLU A 136 8.77 17.67 -8.48
C GLU A 136 9.00 18.79 -9.50
N LYS A 137 8.61 18.58 -10.74
CA LYS A 137 8.73 19.62 -11.80
C LYS A 137 7.88 20.83 -11.50
N ILE A 138 6.70 20.66 -10.95
CA ILE A 138 5.83 21.77 -10.51
C ILE A 138 6.53 22.56 -9.41
N ILE A 139 7.12 21.90 -8.43
CA ILE A 139 7.86 22.54 -7.34
C ILE A 139 9.05 23.34 -7.88
N GLN A 140 9.86 22.76 -8.77
CA GLN A 140 11.03 23.40 -9.35
C GLN A 140 10.68 24.65 -10.14
N ARG A 141 9.51 24.70 -10.80
CA ARG A 141 9.04 25.87 -11.54
C ARG A 141 8.40 26.93 -10.67
N GLY A 142 8.22 26.66 -9.38
CA GLY A 142 7.56 27.57 -8.45
C GLY A 142 6.06 27.69 -8.67
N ASP A 143 5.45 26.75 -9.37
CA ASP A 143 4.00 26.72 -9.66
C ASP A 143 3.17 26.18 -8.49
N TRP A 144 3.83 25.81 -7.40
CA TRP A 144 3.16 25.26 -6.22
C TRP A 144 2.70 26.38 -5.30
N LYS A 145 1.64 26.09 -4.55
CA LYS A 145 1.11 27.03 -3.55
C LYS A 145 1.35 26.49 -2.15
N ILE A 146 1.83 27.36 -1.27
CA ILE A 146 1.92 27.09 0.17
C ILE A 146 0.51 27.26 0.76
N ARG A 147 0.07 26.25 1.44
CA ARG A 147 -1.23 26.27 2.13
C ARG A 147 -1.04 26.44 3.61
#